data_b62f588bd3d8debac810a7b8d11eba93
#
_entry.id   b62f588bd3d8debac810a7b8d11eba93
#
_cell.length_a   1.000
_cell.length_b   1.000
_cell.length_c   1.000
_cell.angle_alpha   90.00
_cell.angle_beta   90.00
_cell.angle_gamma   90.00
#
_symmetry.space_group_name_H-M   'P 1'
#
loop_
_entity.id
_entity.type
_entity.pdbx_description
1 polymer ?
#
loop_
_entity_poly.entity_id
_entity_poly.type
_entity_poly.pdbx_seq_one_letter_code
_entity_poly.pdbx_strand_id
1 'polypeptide(L)'
;EKHKKLFNDTFVNAHNDGKNNKLSFKDICLNLYTKGNEELSLEALKIAYEIMGSDGHIHDKEAEMINYISTQLKISSVIQEDIRDDFFVKTVIKKDFNILNLLGLSVSASKQEKCKALTKEFSKWNSRSNMLKNDTQRSNAQKILKQIGIASRKNDC
;
A
#
# COMPACT_ATOMS: atom_id res chain seq x y z
N GLU A 1 33.21 7.02 -1.51
CA GLU A 1 32.93 8.49 -1.45
C GLU A 1 32.13 8.98 -2.67
N LYS A 2 32.54 8.65 -3.90
CA LYS A 2 31.89 9.10 -5.15
C LYS A 2 30.42 8.69 -5.26
N HIS A 3 30.04 7.47 -4.89
CA HIS A 3 28.65 7.00 -4.90
C HIS A 3 27.78 7.68 -3.84
N LYS A 4 28.34 7.95 -2.66
CA LYS A 4 27.64 8.65 -1.58
C LYS A 4 27.31 10.11 -1.96
N LYS A 5 28.26 10.77 -2.62
CA LYS A 5 28.05 12.14 -3.13
C LYS A 5 26.99 12.15 -4.22
N LEU A 6 27.05 11.24 -5.21
CA LEU A 6 26.08 11.13 -6.29
C LEU A 6 24.65 10.88 -5.74
N PHE A 7 24.53 9.98 -4.75
CA PHE A 7 23.24 9.70 -4.10
C PHE A 7 22.68 10.95 -3.41
N ASN A 8 23.50 11.66 -2.62
CA ASN A 8 23.08 12.88 -1.94
C ASN A 8 22.68 13.98 -2.93
N ASP A 9 23.44 14.20 -3.98
CA ASP A 9 23.15 15.21 -4.99
C ASP A 9 21.83 14.88 -5.72
N THR A 10 21.60 13.61 -6.06
CA THR A 10 20.35 13.16 -6.67
C THR A 10 19.15 13.36 -5.73
N PHE A 11 19.31 13.03 -4.45
CA PHE A 11 18.26 13.22 -3.45
C PHE A 11 17.91 14.69 -3.24
N VAL A 12 18.92 15.56 -3.10
CA VAL A 12 18.72 17.01 -2.94
C VAL A 12 18.04 17.62 -4.16
N ASN A 13 18.45 17.21 -5.37
CA ASN A 13 17.82 17.68 -6.60
C ASN A 13 16.36 17.24 -6.70
N ALA A 14 16.06 15.98 -6.44
CA ALA A 14 14.69 15.46 -6.45
C ALA A 14 13.79 16.18 -5.41
N HIS A 15 14.32 16.44 -4.20
CA HIS A 15 13.62 17.20 -3.16
C HIS A 15 13.31 18.64 -3.60
N ASN A 16 14.28 19.32 -4.21
CA ASN A 16 14.12 20.69 -4.69
C ASN A 16 13.13 20.75 -5.86
N ASP A 17 13.17 19.78 -6.78
CA ASP A 17 12.25 19.69 -7.91
C ASP A 17 10.82 19.40 -7.44
N GLY A 18 10.66 18.57 -6.39
CA GLY A 18 9.38 18.36 -5.72
C GLY A 18 8.81 19.63 -5.10
N LYS A 19 9.64 20.39 -4.36
CA LYS A 19 9.23 21.67 -3.76
C LYS A 19 8.83 22.73 -4.80
N ASN A 20 9.46 22.72 -5.95
CA ASN A 20 9.20 23.67 -7.03
C ASN A 20 8.11 23.19 -8.00
N ASN A 21 7.36 22.14 -7.68
CA ASN A 21 6.35 21.50 -8.53
C ASN A 21 6.87 21.13 -9.95
N LYS A 22 8.18 20.88 -10.08
CA LYS A 22 8.80 20.44 -11.33
C LYS A 22 8.68 18.94 -11.57
N LEU A 23 8.41 18.15 -10.50
CA LEU A 23 8.18 16.72 -10.60
C LEU A 23 6.69 16.46 -10.78
N SER A 24 6.31 16.04 -11.98
CA SER A 24 5.01 15.46 -12.22
C SER A 24 5.05 13.99 -11.80
N PHE A 25 4.32 13.65 -10.75
CA PHE A 25 4.22 12.27 -10.27
C PHE A 25 3.68 11.32 -11.35
N LYS A 26 2.75 11.82 -12.17
CA LYS A 26 2.22 11.10 -13.33
C LYS A 26 3.31 10.79 -14.34
N ASP A 27 4.19 11.75 -14.65
CA ASP A 27 5.26 11.56 -15.62
C ASP A 27 6.33 10.60 -15.11
N ILE A 28 6.60 10.60 -13.79
CA ILE A 28 7.48 9.61 -13.17
C ILE A 28 6.91 8.21 -13.34
N CYS A 29 5.65 7.97 -13.00
CA CYS A 29 4.99 6.69 -13.19
C CYS A 29 4.96 6.27 -14.66
N LEU A 30 4.65 7.21 -15.57
CA LEU A 30 4.66 6.94 -17.01
C LEU A 30 6.06 6.56 -17.51
N ASN A 31 7.10 7.25 -17.08
CA ASN A 31 8.49 6.90 -17.41
C ASN A 31 8.89 5.52 -16.88
N LEU A 32 8.52 5.19 -15.64
CA LEU A 32 8.75 3.85 -15.07
C LEU A 32 8.04 2.79 -15.89
N TYR A 33 6.79 3.00 -16.26
CA TYR A 33 6.01 2.06 -17.05
C TYR A 33 6.55 1.90 -18.49
N THR A 34 6.93 3.00 -19.18
CA THR A 34 7.30 2.98 -20.59
C THR A 34 8.77 2.66 -20.85
N LYS A 35 9.67 3.07 -19.96
CA LYS A 35 11.13 2.90 -20.10
C LYS A 35 11.69 1.85 -19.16
N GLY A 36 10.97 1.55 -18.08
CA GLY A 36 11.28 0.46 -17.16
C GLY A 36 10.78 -0.88 -17.67
N ASN A 37 11.05 -1.91 -16.92
CA ASN A 37 10.44 -3.22 -17.09
C ASN A 37 9.38 -3.43 -16.00
N GLU A 38 8.64 -4.52 -16.08
CA GLU A 38 7.64 -4.89 -15.09
C GLU A 38 8.25 -4.98 -13.67
N GLU A 39 9.45 -5.52 -13.56
CA GLU A 39 10.17 -5.66 -12.29
C GLU A 39 10.39 -4.31 -11.59
N LEU A 40 10.82 -3.28 -12.32
CA LEU A 40 10.98 -1.93 -11.77
C LEU A 40 9.65 -1.31 -11.33
N SER A 41 8.57 -1.56 -12.05
CA SER A 41 7.24 -1.11 -11.67
C SER A 41 6.76 -1.76 -10.37
N LEU A 42 6.98 -3.06 -10.23
CA LEU A 42 6.64 -3.81 -9.02
C LEU A 42 7.50 -3.36 -7.82
N GLU A 43 8.79 -3.14 -8.04
CA GLU A 43 9.70 -2.66 -7.00
C GLU A 43 9.33 -1.24 -6.53
N ALA A 44 8.97 -0.34 -7.45
CA ALA A 44 8.48 0.99 -7.10
C ALA A 44 7.22 0.93 -6.24
N LEU A 45 6.28 0.02 -6.51
CA LEU A 45 5.09 -0.17 -5.69
C LEU A 45 5.43 -0.72 -4.30
N LYS A 46 6.37 -1.68 -4.19
CA LYS A 46 6.84 -2.20 -2.89
C LYS A 46 7.47 -1.10 -2.04
N ILE A 47 8.36 -0.29 -2.63
CA ILE A 47 8.99 0.86 -1.96
C ILE A 47 7.91 1.86 -1.49
N ALA A 48 6.89 2.11 -2.29
CA ALA A 48 5.80 2.99 -1.90
C ALA A 48 5.04 2.47 -0.66
N TYR A 49 4.78 1.16 -0.57
CA TYR A 49 4.23 0.53 0.63
C TYR A 49 5.15 0.65 1.85
N GLU A 50 6.46 0.46 1.67
CA GLU A 50 7.45 0.58 2.75
C GLU A 50 7.52 2.02 3.29
N ILE A 51 7.48 3.01 2.40
CA ILE A 51 7.44 4.44 2.80
C ILE A 51 6.16 4.72 3.58
N MET A 52 4.99 4.29 3.09
CA MET A 52 3.71 4.46 3.77
C MET A 52 3.73 3.90 5.20
N GLY A 53 4.36 2.74 5.40
CA GLY A 53 4.40 2.09 6.71
C GLY A 53 5.60 2.46 7.60
N SER A 54 6.47 3.36 7.16
CA SER A 54 7.77 3.63 7.81
C SER A 54 7.65 4.13 9.25
N ASP A 55 6.61 4.88 9.57
CA ASP A 55 6.34 5.37 10.93
C ASP A 55 5.38 4.46 11.73
N GLY A 56 4.85 3.41 11.09
CA GLY A 56 3.87 2.47 11.65
C GLY A 56 2.45 3.01 11.66
N HIS A 57 2.18 4.08 10.93
CA HIS A 57 0.86 4.65 10.71
C HIS A 57 0.50 4.54 9.23
N ILE A 58 -0.78 4.40 8.91
CA ILE A 58 -1.28 4.39 7.55
C ILE A 58 -2.32 5.49 7.44
N HIS A 59 -1.99 6.53 6.68
CA HIS A 59 -2.89 7.64 6.44
C HIS A 59 -3.74 7.41 5.19
N ASP A 60 -4.98 7.89 5.22
CA ASP A 60 -5.92 7.71 4.10
C ASP A 60 -5.36 8.23 2.77
N LYS A 61 -4.68 9.39 2.79
CA LYS A 61 -4.04 9.96 1.59
C LYS A 61 -2.89 9.12 1.05
N GLU A 62 -2.15 8.42 1.91
CA GLU A 62 -1.09 7.52 1.47
C GLU A 62 -1.68 6.27 0.81
N ALA A 63 -2.75 5.72 1.38
CA ALA A 63 -3.48 4.61 0.77
C ALA A 63 -4.05 4.98 -0.61
N GLU A 64 -4.62 6.19 -0.76
CA GLU A 64 -5.07 6.72 -2.05
C GLU A 64 -3.91 6.86 -3.04
N MET A 65 -2.75 7.34 -2.58
CA MET A 65 -1.55 7.46 -3.41
C MET A 65 -1.03 6.10 -3.88
N ILE A 66 -1.01 5.09 -3.02
CA ILE A 66 -0.64 3.71 -3.40
C ILE A 66 -1.54 3.19 -4.53
N ASN A 67 -2.86 3.37 -4.39
CA ASN A 67 -3.81 2.95 -5.43
C ASN A 67 -3.61 3.74 -6.73
N TYR A 68 -3.29 5.02 -6.65
CA TYR A 68 -2.94 5.85 -7.81
C TYR A 68 -1.66 5.33 -8.49
N ILE A 69 -0.57 5.07 -7.74
CA ILE A 69 0.68 4.52 -8.25
C ILE A 69 0.42 3.19 -8.99
N SER A 70 -0.26 2.27 -8.36
CA SER A 70 -0.59 0.96 -8.95
C SER A 70 -1.33 1.11 -10.28
N THR A 71 -2.31 2.03 -10.35
CA THR A 71 -3.07 2.32 -11.56
C THR A 71 -2.19 2.90 -12.66
N GLN A 72 -1.33 3.89 -12.33
CA GLN A 72 -0.45 4.53 -13.33
C GLN A 72 0.61 3.56 -13.86
N LEU A 73 1.11 2.66 -13.02
CA LEU A 73 2.06 1.61 -13.39
C LEU A 73 1.38 0.40 -14.07
N LYS A 74 0.05 0.43 -14.24
CA LYS A 74 -0.77 -0.65 -14.82
C LYS A 74 -0.57 -2.02 -14.13
N ILE A 75 -0.30 -2.00 -12.85
CA ILE A 75 -0.17 -3.21 -12.05
C ILE A 75 -1.57 -3.79 -11.83
N SER A 76 -1.73 -5.09 -12.07
CA SER A 76 -3.00 -5.76 -11.87
C SER A 76 -3.42 -5.76 -10.39
N SER A 77 -4.72 -5.75 -10.12
CA SER A 77 -5.25 -5.78 -8.75
C SER A 77 -4.79 -7.01 -7.96
N VAL A 78 -4.59 -8.14 -8.62
CA VAL A 78 -4.10 -9.38 -7.98
C VAL A 78 -2.68 -9.18 -7.48
N ILE A 79 -1.79 -8.66 -8.31
CA ILE A 79 -0.39 -8.41 -7.93
C ILE A 79 -0.31 -7.32 -6.85
N GLN A 80 -1.14 -6.27 -6.96
CA GLN A 80 -1.22 -5.24 -5.91
C GLN A 80 -1.69 -5.84 -4.57
N GLU A 81 -2.69 -6.72 -4.58
CA GLU A 81 -3.15 -7.43 -3.37
C GLU A 81 -2.02 -8.25 -2.75
N ASP A 82 -1.24 -8.97 -3.54
CA ASP A 82 -0.12 -9.78 -3.05
C ASP A 82 0.98 -8.93 -2.41
N ILE A 83 1.37 -7.83 -3.05
CA ILE A 83 2.37 -6.90 -2.50
C ILE A 83 1.86 -6.26 -1.20
N ARG A 84 0.61 -5.82 -1.17
CA ARG A 84 -0.05 -5.27 0.01
C ARG A 84 -0.05 -6.26 1.18
N ASP A 85 -0.46 -7.48 0.90
CA ASP A 85 -0.58 -8.53 1.92
C ASP A 85 0.78 -8.92 2.49
N ASP A 86 1.81 -8.95 1.65
CA ASP A 86 3.18 -9.19 2.05
C ASP A 86 3.72 -8.05 2.94
N PHE A 87 3.42 -6.81 2.58
CA PHE A 87 3.75 -5.64 3.40
C PHE A 87 3.11 -5.75 4.78
N PHE A 88 1.81 -6.05 4.87
CA PHE A 88 1.10 -6.16 6.15
C PHE A 88 1.62 -7.27 7.06
N VAL A 89 2.03 -8.40 6.49
CA VAL A 89 2.60 -9.50 7.28
C VAL A 89 3.94 -9.10 7.89
N LYS A 90 4.73 -8.28 7.18
CA LYS A 90 6.09 -7.89 7.59
C LYS A 90 6.13 -6.64 8.47
N THR A 91 5.15 -5.75 8.33
CA THR A 91 5.18 -4.42 8.94
C THR A 91 4.35 -4.36 10.21
N VAL A 92 4.94 -3.81 11.28
CA VAL A 92 4.24 -3.57 12.55
C VAL A 92 3.47 -2.26 12.46
N ILE A 93 2.15 -2.35 12.33
CA ILE A 93 1.26 -1.18 12.34
C ILE A 93 0.89 -0.85 13.78
N LYS A 94 1.14 0.39 14.19
CA LYS A 94 0.99 0.87 15.57
C LYS A 94 -0.40 1.41 15.87
N LYS A 95 -1.07 1.98 14.87
CA LYS A 95 -2.39 2.61 15.02
C LYS A 95 -3.45 1.97 14.14
N ASP A 96 -4.70 2.17 14.52
CA ASP A 96 -5.85 1.80 13.69
C ASP A 96 -5.84 2.64 12.39
N PHE A 97 -6.25 2.03 11.30
CA PHE A 97 -6.29 2.62 9.96
C PHE A 97 -7.59 2.23 9.24
N ASN A 98 -7.92 2.96 8.18
CA ASN A 98 -9.09 2.67 7.38
C ASN A 98 -8.78 1.59 6.33
N ILE A 99 -9.19 0.36 6.61
CA ILE A 99 -8.96 -0.77 5.70
C ILE A 99 -9.63 -0.58 4.33
N LEU A 100 -10.77 0.12 4.24
CA LEU A 100 -11.47 0.32 2.97
C LEU A 100 -10.63 1.12 1.97
N ASN A 101 -9.89 2.14 2.43
CA ASN A 101 -9.00 2.92 1.58
C ASN A 101 -7.88 2.08 1.00
N LEU A 102 -7.33 1.16 1.80
CA LEU A 102 -6.31 0.20 1.33
C LEU A 102 -6.85 -0.84 0.35
N LEU A 103 -8.15 -1.13 0.42
CA LEU A 103 -8.82 -1.99 -0.56
C LEU A 103 -9.18 -1.23 -1.85
N GLY A 104 -8.82 0.05 -1.96
CA GLY A 104 -9.16 0.88 -3.12
C GLY A 104 -10.65 1.20 -3.24
N LEU A 105 -11.42 1.02 -2.15
CA LEU A 105 -12.85 1.29 -2.15
C LEU A 105 -13.12 2.76 -1.91
N SER A 106 -13.83 3.38 -2.85
CA SER A 106 -14.27 4.75 -2.72
C SER A 106 -15.19 4.93 -1.50
N VAL A 107 -15.13 6.11 -0.89
CA VAL A 107 -16.10 6.53 0.14
C VAL A 107 -17.54 6.38 -0.39
N SER A 108 -17.76 6.64 -1.69
CA SER A 108 -19.03 6.53 -2.37
C SER A 108 -19.42 5.10 -2.78
N ALA A 109 -18.56 4.10 -2.56
CA ALA A 109 -18.91 2.71 -2.85
C ALA A 109 -20.14 2.28 -2.05
N SER A 110 -21.01 1.50 -2.69
CA SER A 110 -22.24 1.01 -2.05
C SER A 110 -21.93 0.14 -0.82
N LYS A 111 -22.89 0.07 0.10
CA LYS A 111 -22.81 -0.84 1.25
C LYS A 111 -22.51 -2.28 0.82
N GLN A 112 -23.18 -2.74 -0.24
CA GLN A 112 -23.02 -4.10 -0.75
C GLN A 112 -21.58 -4.36 -1.24
N GLU A 113 -20.98 -3.43 -1.97
CA GLU A 113 -19.59 -3.54 -2.44
C GLU A 113 -18.62 -3.58 -1.26
N LYS A 114 -18.79 -2.68 -0.28
CA LYS A 114 -17.99 -2.66 0.95
C LYS A 114 -18.08 -3.98 1.71
N CYS A 115 -19.30 -4.47 1.94
CA CYS A 115 -19.52 -5.72 2.67
C CYS A 115 -18.93 -6.94 1.93
N LYS A 116 -19.10 -7.01 0.61
CA LYS A 116 -18.54 -8.08 -0.21
C LYS A 116 -17.00 -8.10 -0.12
N ALA A 117 -16.36 -6.93 -0.23
CA ALA A 117 -14.91 -6.81 -0.11
C ALA A 117 -14.41 -7.19 1.29
N LEU A 118 -15.07 -6.68 2.34
CA LEU A 118 -14.71 -6.98 3.74
C LEU A 118 -14.86 -8.48 4.06
N THR A 119 -15.90 -9.14 3.56
CA THR A 119 -16.11 -10.59 3.72
C THR A 119 -15.00 -11.39 3.02
N LYS A 120 -14.64 -11.00 1.77
CA LYS A 120 -13.52 -11.62 1.02
C LYS A 120 -12.23 -11.50 1.80
N GLU A 121 -11.90 -10.29 2.25
CA GLU A 121 -10.67 -10.03 2.99
C GLU A 121 -10.64 -10.74 4.35
N PHE A 122 -11.76 -10.78 5.07
CA PHE A 122 -11.86 -11.52 6.33
C PHE A 122 -11.52 -13.01 6.14
N SER A 123 -12.14 -13.65 5.16
CA SER A 123 -11.90 -15.08 4.86
C SER A 123 -10.43 -15.33 4.51
N LYS A 124 -9.85 -14.47 3.66
CA LYS A 124 -8.44 -14.54 3.25
C LYS A 124 -7.50 -14.41 4.46
N TRP A 125 -7.66 -13.37 5.26
CA TRP A 125 -6.80 -13.09 6.40
C TRP A 125 -6.97 -14.08 7.55
N ASN A 126 -8.18 -14.60 7.77
CA ASN A 126 -8.42 -15.67 8.75
C ASN A 126 -7.66 -16.94 8.36
N SER A 127 -7.72 -17.35 7.10
CA SER A 127 -6.96 -18.47 6.59
C SER A 127 -5.45 -18.24 6.71
N ARG A 128 -4.97 -17.06 6.26
CA ARG A 128 -3.55 -16.70 6.28
C ARG A 128 -2.99 -16.66 7.71
N SER A 129 -3.71 -16.08 8.67
CA SER A 129 -3.24 -15.99 10.06
C SER A 129 -3.00 -17.36 10.70
N ASN A 130 -3.79 -18.37 10.33
CA ASN A 130 -3.64 -19.73 10.83
C ASN A 130 -2.44 -20.47 10.22
N MET A 131 -1.96 -20.06 9.04
CA MET A 131 -0.82 -20.68 8.36
C MET A 131 0.53 -20.06 8.75
N LEU A 132 0.53 -18.85 9.29
CA LEU A 132 1.75 -18.15 9.67
C LEU A 132 2.41 -18.80 10.88
N LYS A 133 3.68 -19.19 10.73
CA LYS A 133 4.48 -19.82 11.80
C LYS A 133 5.16 -18.79 12.71
N ASN A 134 5.48 -17.61 12.17
CA ASN A 134 6.13 -16.54 12.90
C ASN A 134 5.11 -15.75 13.72
N ASP A 135 5.33 -15.62 15.03
CA ASP A 135 4.39 -15.00 15.97
C ASP A 135 4.17 -13.51 15.68
N THR A 136 5.21 -12.77 15.26
CA THR A 136 5.08 -11.36 14.87
C THR A 136 4.18 -11.23 13.64
N GLN A 137 4.41 -12.05 12.62
CA GLN A 137 3.58 -12.06 11.41
C GLN A 137 2.13 -12.44 11.72
N ARG A 138 1.91 -13.44 12.58
CA ARG A 138 0.57 -13.82 13.04
C ARG A 138 -0.12 -12.67 13.79
N SER A 139 0.59 -12.00 14.68
CA SER A 139 0.10 -10.81 15.39
C SER A 139 -0.29 -9.69 14.43
N ASN A 140 0.51 -9.45 13.39
CA ASN A 140 0.19 -8.46 12.36
C ASN A 140 -1.08 -8.85 11.58
N ALA A 141 -1.22 -10.11 11.16
CA ALA A 141 -2.42 -10.61 10.50
C ALA A 141 -3.69 -10.46 11.37
N GLN A 142 -3.58 -10.70 12.68
CA GLN A 142 -4.68 -10.50 13.63
C GLN A 142 -5.09 -9.02 13.75
N LYS A 143 -4.14 -8.08 13.66
CA LYS A 143 -4.46 -6.65 13.60
C LYS A 143 -5.27 -6.30 12.37
N ILE A 144 -4.93 -6.87 11.20
CA ILE A 144 -5.72 -6.69 9.97
C ILE A 144 -7.14 -7.22 10.15
N LEU A 145 -7.30 -8.42 10.68
CA LEU A 145 -8.63 -8.99 10.99
C LEU A 145 -9.44 -8.08 11.91
N LYS A 146 -8.80 -7.50 12.93
CA LYS A 146 -9.45 -6.51 13.81
C LYS A 146 -9.94 -5.29 13.04
N GLN A 147 -9.13 -4.72 12.13
CA GLN A 147 -9.53 -3.56 11.32
C GLN A 147 -10.69 -3.90 10.36
N ILE A 148 -10.66 -5.08 9.75
CA ILE A 148 -11.77 -5.58 8.93
C ILE A 148 -13.05 -5.68 9.79
N GLY A 149 -12.98 -6.25 10.99
CA GLY A 149 -14.11 -6.35 11.91
C GLY A 149 -14.67 -4.98 12.35
N ILE A 150 -13.79 -3.99 12.56
CA ILE A 150 -14.20 -2.60 12.84
C ILE A 150 -14.95 -2.01 11.65
N ALA A 151 -14.39 -2.15 10.43
CA ALA A 151 -14.99 -1.65 9.21
C ALA A 151 -16.34 -2.33 8.92
N SER A 152 -16.45 -3.65 9.12
CA SER A 152 -17.71 -4.39 8.95
C SER A 152 -18.79 -3.86 9.85
N ARG A 153 -18.52 -3.67 11.15
CA ARG A 153 -19.49 -3.08 12.09
C ARG A 153 -19.91 -1.66 11.70
N LYS A 154 -18.98 -0.82 11.25
CA LYS A 154 -19.28 0.56 10.82
C LYS A 154 -20.14 0.63 9.56
N ASN A 155 -20.16 -0.40 8.74
CA ASN A 155 -20.94 -0.49 7.51
C ASN A 155 -22.15 -1.45 7.61
N ASP A 156 -22.46 -1.94 8.82
CA ASP A 156 -23.52 -2.92 9.10
C ASP A 156 -23.44 -4.14 8.18
N CYS A 157 -22.25 -4.70 8.06
CA CYS A 157 -22.01 -5.94 7.30
C CYS A 157 -22.18 -7.22 8.24
#